data_2ce23e3068d35f519ad5e1bc0a7045a7
#
_entry.id   2ce23e3068d35f519ad5e1bc0a7045a7
#
_cell.length_a   1.000
_cell.length_b   1.000
_cell.length_c   1.000
_cell.angle_alpha   90.00
_cell.angle_beta   90.00
_cell.angle_gamma   90.00
#
_symmetry.space_group_name_H-M   'P 1'
#
loop_
_entity.id
_entity.type
_entity.pdbx_description
1 polymer ?
#
loop_
_entity_poly.entity_id
_entity_poly.type
_entity_poly.pdbx_seq_one_letter_code
_entity_poly.pdbx_strand_id
1 'polypeptide(L)'
;MEQKRIIQLLTRKLAGEATAPELQELDELLALFPEALYYEEVLNQITFKDELAEEIDTDKAFDLHEQKYGHEFDDYKPANQETTLKKGHFKHWLIAASVLITGGIAFYFLYSKQSINVLYNTDTEIVCGKRMRKNIVLPDGTSVWLNTNSKFTYDNAMLSKDRREVKLYGEAFFDVAKDKKHPFIIHTEKIAVKVLGTAFNIKAYPGDAVTETTLIRGLIELSLNSDPQRKILLRAKEKLALNESVLNEHINKSAAPPIHNQLIIENIEPVEISNKDYIEETSWLQNKLVFKDESFEELAPKLEKWYNVTFKINNKTAAGYRFTGILENETLPQALTEMQIIRPFKFKITANDVVTIN
;
A
#
# COMPACT_ATOMS: atom_id res chain seq x y z
N MET A 1 12.78 5.19 19.70
CA MET A 1 12.82 4.15 20.78
C MET A 1 11.51 4.16 21.58
N GLU A 2 10.94 5.28 21.85
CA GLU A 2 9.77 5.47 22.76
C GLU A 2 8.46 4.89 22.20
N GLN A 3 8.15 5.06 20.92
CA GLN A 3 6.94 4.44 20.31
C GLN A 3 6.88 2.91 20.48
N LYS A 4 8.03 2.23 20.34
CA LYS A 4 8.07 0.78 20.52
C LYS A 4 7.79 0.40 21.98
N ARG A 5 8.24 1.23 22.93
CA ARG A 5 8.00 1.02 24.37
C ARG A 5 6.52 1.25 24.70
N ILE A 6 5.88 2.29 24.16
CA ILE A 6 4.45 2.54 24.34
C ILE A 6 3.60 1.38 23.83
N ILE A 7 3.85 0.89 22.61
CA ILE A 7 3.13 -0.27 22.05
C ILE A 7 3.30 -1.51 22.92
N GLN A 8 4.51 -1.77 23.41
CA GLN A 8 4.78 -2.91 24.31
C GLN A 8 3.99 -2.80 25.62
N LEU A 9 3.95 -1.61 26.22
CA LEU A 9 3.22 -1.37 27.47
C LEU A 9 1.70 -1.47 27.27
N LEU A 10 1.18 -0.92 26.15
CA LEU A 10 -0.23 -1.05 25.77
C LEU A 10 -0.62 -2.51 25.54
N THR A 11 0.21 -3.30 24.86
CA THR A 11 -0.05 -4.74 24.65
C THR A 11 -0.13 -5.49 25.97
N ARG A 12 0.79 -5.21 26.92
CA ARG A 12 0.79 -5.84 28.25
C ARG A 12 -0.38 -5.38 29.11
N LYS A 13 -0.80 -4.11 29.01
CA LYS A 13 -2.00 -3.60 29.67
C LYS A 13 -3.24 -4.35 29.20
N LEU A 14 -3.39 -4.54 27.87
CA LEU A 14 -4.52 -5.26 27.27
C LEU A 14 -4.55 -6.75 27.61
N ALA A 15 -3.37 -7.37 27.74
CA ALA A 15 -3.23 -8.77 28.17
C ALA A 15 -3.46 -8.96 29.68
N GLY A 16 -3.66 -7.88 30.46
CA GLY A 16 -3.76 -7.95 31.92
C GLY A 16 -2.46 -8.28 32.64
N GLU A 17 -1.30 -8.22 31.95
CA GLU A 17 0.03 -8.59 32.44
C GLU A 17 0.88 -7.39 32.89
N ALA A 18 0.38 -6.17 32.72
CA ALA A 18 1.12 -4.96 33.09
C ALA A 18 1.19 -4.77 34.60
N THR A 19 2.38 -4.54 35.10
CA THR A 19 2.63 -4.23 36.52
C THR A 19 2.27 -2.76 36.83
N ALA A 20 2.03 -2.43 38.11
CA ALA A 20 1.71 -1.07 38.53
C ALA A 20 2.77 -0.02 38.11
N PRO A 21 4.09 -0.27 38.19
CA PRO A 21 5.10 0.65 37.65
C PRO A 21 5.05 0.82 36.13
N GLU A 22 4.72 -0.24 35.38
CA GLU A 22 4.58 -0.18 33.92
C GLU A 22 3.36 0.60 33.47
N LEU A 23 2.26 0.55 34.24
CA LEU A 23 1.07 1.38 33.98
C LEU A 23 1.37 2.86 34.21
N GLN A 24 2.12 3.19 35.26
CA GLN A 24 2.56 4.55 35.52
C GLN A 24 3.51 5.06 34.42
N GLU A 25 4.48 4.26 33.98
CA GLU A 25 5.36 4.58 32.85
C GLU A 25 4.55 4.84 31.57
N LEU A 26 3.51 4.03 31.31
CA LEU A 26 2.62 4.19 30.18
C LEU A 26 1.87 5.53 30.24
N ASP A 27 1.30 5.88 31.37
CA ASP A 27 0.56 7.14 31.57
C ASP A 27 1.47 8.35 31.37
N GLU A 28 2.71 8.31 31.85
CA GLU A 28 3.70 9.36 31.64
C GLU A 28 4.09 9.48 30.15
N LEU A 29 4.27 8.35 29.46
CA LEU A 29 4.59 8.34 28.03
C LEU A 29 3.41 8.81 27.16
N LEU A 30 2.17 8.47 27.49
CA LEU A 30 0.99 8.95 26.78
C LEU A 30 0.74 10.45 27.01
N ALA A 31 1.12 10.99 28.16
CA ALA A 31 1.08 12.43 28.42
C ALA A 31 2.13 13.21 27.60
N LEU A 32 3.30 12.60 27.34
CA LEU A 32 4.36 13.19 26.52
C LEU A 32 4.10 13.05 25.02
N PHE A 33 3.40 12.00 24.61
CA PHE A 33 3.11 11.65 23.20
C PHE A 33 1.60 11.44 23.00
N PRO A 34 0.78 12.50 23.00
CA PRO A 34 -0.68 12.38 22.88
C PRO A 34 -1.17 11.66 21.62
N GLU A 35 -0.37 11.69 20.54
CA GLU A 35 -0.63 10.95 19.31
C GLU A 35 -0.62 9.43 19.49
N ALA A 36 -0.01 8.95 20.55
CA ALA A 36 0.03 7.53 20.87
C ALA A 36 -1.29 6.98 21.44
N LEU A 37 -2.23 7.83 21.86
CA LEU A 37 -3.60 7.44 22.23
C LEU A 37 -4.33 6.74 21.09
N TYR A 38 -3.98 7.05 19.84
CA TYR A 38 -4.50 6.35 18.67
C TYR A 38 -4.18 4.84 18.69
N TYR A 39 -3.00 4.45 19.17
CA TYR A 39 -2.62 3.04 19.30
C TYR A 39 -3.45 2.31 20.36
N GLU A 40 -3.80 2.99 21.45
CA GLU A 40 -4.68 2.44 22.48
C GLU A 40 -6.09 2.17 21.94
N GLU A 41 -6.64 3.10 21.16
CA GLU A 41 -7.95 2.95 20.52
C GLU A 41 -7.97 1.81 19.48
N VAL A 42 -6.94 1.71 18.65
CA VAL A 42 -6.81 0.64 17.66
C VAL A 42 -6.65 -0.73 18.31
N LEU A 43 -5.83 -0.83 19.36
CA LEU A 43 -5.62 -2.09 20.07
C LEU A 43 -6.86 -2.53 20.85
N ASN A 44 -7.64 -1.59 21.41
CA ASN A 44 -8.92 -1.88 22.06
C ASN A 44 -10.00 -2.41 21.09
N GLN A 45 -9.91 -2.08 19.80
CA GLN A 45 -10.81 -2.61 18.76
C GLN A 45 -10.42 -4.04 18.33
N ILE A 46 -9.19 -4.47 18.60
CA ILE A 46 -8.74 -5.85 18.42
C ILE A 46 -9.16 -6.64 19.65
N THR A 47 -10.46 -6.93 19.77
CA THR A 47 -10.95 -7.86 20.79
C THR A 47 -10.45 -9.24 20.42
N PHE A 48 -9.41 -9.72 21.12
CA PHE A 48 -9.16 -11.15 21.20
C PHE A 48 -10.36 -11.75 21.94
N LYS A 49 -11.29 -12.33 21.18
CA LYS A 49 -12.26 -13.24 21.78
C LYS A 49 -11.44 -14.43 22.27
N ASP A 50 -11.21 -14.47 23.58
CA ASP A 50 -10.87 -15.68 24.31
C ASP A 50 -12.08 -16.61 24.32
N GLU A 51 -12.38 -17.21 23.17
CA GLU A 51 -13.10 -18.47 23.09
C GLU A 51 -12.05 -19.45 22.58
N LEU A 52 -11.40 -20.14 23.53
CA LEU A 52 -10.68 -21.41 23.47
C LEU A 52 -9.35 -21.36 24.27
N ALA A 53 -9.47 -21.04 25.55
CA ALA A 53 -8.50 -21.48 26.55
C ALA A 53 -9.24 -22.36 27.58
N GLU A 54 -9.91 -23.42 27.12
CA GLU A 54 -10.01 -24.61 27.94
C GLU A 54 -8.61 -25.21 27.94
N GLU A 55 -8.02 -25.25 29.11
CA GLU A 55 -6.78 -25.97 29.40
C GLU A 55 -6.94 -27.39 28.88
N ILE A 56 -6.38 -27.66 27.68
CA ILE A 56 -6.36 -29.03 27.12
C ILE A 56 -5.42 -29.80 28.01
N ASP A 57 -5.99 -30.56 28.95
CA ASP A 57 -5.29 -31.57 29.76
C ASP A 57 -4.72 -32.61 28.79
N THR A 58 -3.47 -32.38 28.39
CA THR A 58 -2.72 -33.21 27.43
C THR A 58 -2.58 -34.67 27.94
N ASP A 59 -2.52 -34.89 29.24
CA ASP A 59 -2.42 -36.20 29.83
C ASP A 59 -3.71 -36.98 29.67
N LYS A 60 -4.84 -36.30 29.82
CA LYS A 60 -6.19 -36.89 29.62
C LYS A 60 -6.48 -37.18 28.18
N ALA A 61 -5.96 -36.35 27.25
CA ALA A 61 -6.10 -36.58 25.81
C ALA A 61 -5.20 -37.77 25.37
N PHE A 62 -4.05 -37.96 25.97
CA PHE A 62 -3.14 -39.09 25.72
C PHE A 62 -3.77 -40.43 26.24
N ASP A 63 -4.29 -40.45 27.48
CA ASP A 63 -4.96 -41.60 28.07
C ASP A 63 -6.19 -42.04 27.25
N LEU A 64 -6.98 -41.08 26.73
CA LEU A 64 -8.11 -41.36 25.85
C LEU A 64 -7.71 -41.97 24.49
N HIS A 65 -6.53 -41.54 23.98
CA HIS A 65 -5.98 -42.08 22.74
C HIS A 65 -5.46 -43.52 22.92
N GLU A 66 -4.73 -43.78 24.02
CA GLU A 66 -4.23 -45.09 24.38
C GLU A 66 -5.38 -46.09 24.65
N GLN A 67 -6.44 -45.63 25.33
CA GLN A 67 -7.63 -46.44 25.60
C GLN A 67 -8.41 -46.77 24.30
N LYS A 68 -8.40 -45.88 23.30
CA LYS A 68 -9.13 -46.06 22.05
C LYS A 68 -8.40 -46.92 21.03
N TYR A 69 -7.08 -46.85 20.98
CA TYR A 69 -6.24 -47.48 19.96
C TYR A 69 -5.21 -48.47 20.47
N GLY A 70 -5.06 -48.61 21.79
CA GLY A 70 -4.05 -49.50 22.42
C GLY A 70 -4.26 -51.00 22.08
N HIS A 71 -5.46 -51.40 21.75
CA HIS A 71 -5.76 -52.81 21.41
C HIS A 71 -5.33 -53.19 19.99
N GLU A 72 -5.06 -52.23 19.10
CA GLU A 72 -4.61 -52.51 17.72
C GLU A 72 -3.13 -52.90 17.64
N PHE A 73 -2.36 -52.70 18.73
CA PHE A 73 -0.90 -52.96 18.74
C PHE A 73 -0.53 -54.29 19.42
N ASP A 74 -1.48 -54.96 20.14
CA ASP A 74 -1.19 -56.19 20.89
C ASP A 74 -1.25 -57.49 20.07
N ASP A 75 -1.72 -57.45 18.81
CA ASP A 75 -1.90 -58.65 18.00
C ASP A 75 -0.77 -58.90 16.96
N TYR A 76 0.38 -58.25 17.05
CA TYR A 76 1.50 -58.54 16.16
C TYR A 76 2.36 -59.68 16.70
N LYS A 77 1.94 -60.96 16.53
CA LYS A 77 2.82 -62.12 16.65
C LYS A 77 3.52 -62.37 15.33
N PRO A 78 4.88 -62.33 15.26
CA PRO A 78 5.56 -62.70 14.05
C PRO A 78 5.42 -64.21 13.79
N ALA A 79 4.74 -64.56 12.74
CA ALA A 79 4.65 -65.94 12.29
C ALA A 79 6.00 -66.37 11.70
N ASN A 80 6.77 -67.15 12.48
CA ASN A 80 7.92 -67.90 11.96
C ASN A 80 7.40 -69.02 11.04
N GLN A 81 7.35 -68.74 9.73
CA GLN A 81 7.26 -69.78 8.72
C GLN A 81 8.58 -69.85 7.95
N GLU A 82 9.39 -70.87 8.31
CA GLU A 82 10.54 -71.28 7.49
C GLU A 82 10.02 -71.84 6.16
N THR A 83 9.94 -71.03 5.14
CA THR A 83 9.73 -71.49 3.76
C THR A 83 11.09 -71.66 3.09
N THR A 84 11.45 -72.91 2.87
CA THR A 84 12.60 -73.33 2.04
C THR A 84 12.37 -72.89 0.58
N LEU A 85 12.86 -71.73 0.19
CA LEU A 85 12.81 -71.25 -1.18
C LEU A 85 13.85 -71.98 -2.03
N LYS A 86 13.42 -72.76 -3.06
CA LYS A 86 14.27 -73.31 -4.13
C LYS A 86 15.04 -72.17 -4.82
N LYS A 87 16.37 -72.27 -4.79
CA LYS A 87 17.27 -71.40 -5.54
C LYS A 87 17.08 -71.54 -7.05
N GLY A 88 16.28 -70.70 -7.67
CA GLY A 88 16.16 -70.63 -9.12
C GLY A 88 15.95 -69.15 -9.48
N HIS A 89 16.83 -68.59 -10.33
CA HIS A 89 16.79 -67.32 -11.12
C HIS A 89 16.19 -66.06 -10.53
N PHE A 90 15.77 -66.01 -9.24
CA PHE A 90 15.09 -64.92 -8.62
C PHE A 90 16.01 -63.67 -8.42
N LYS A 91 17.34 -63.85 -8.39
CA LYS A 91 18.28 -62.73 -8.23
C LYS A 91 18.25 -61.74 -9.40
N HIS A 92 17.98 -62.21 -10.63
CA HIS A 92 17.94 -61.33 -11.79
C HIS A 92 16.61 -60.48 -11.83
N TRP A 93 15.52 -61.06 -11.31
CA TRP A 93 14.24 -60.35 -11.20
C TRP A 93 14.28 -59.23 -10.13
N LEU A 94 14.97 -59.47 -9.04
CA LEU A 94 15.19 -58.42 -7.97
C LEU A 94 16.06 -57.25 -8.49
N ILE A 95 17.07 -57.55 -9.30
CA ILE A 95 17.89 -56.48 -9.91
C ILE A 95 17.06 -55.69 -10.93
N ALA A 96 16.24 -56.36 -11.77
CA ALA A 96 15.39 -55.67 -12.72
C ALA A 96 14.33 -54.80 -12.02
N ALA A 97 13.72 -55.27 -10.93
CA ALA A 97 12.74 -54.52 -10.12
C ALA A 97 13.40 -53.30 -9.42
N SER A 98 14.66 -53.44 -8.89
CA SER A 98 15.34 -52.32 -8.26
C SER A 98 15.70 -51.21 -9.27
N VAL A 99 16.08 -51.57 -10.50
CA VAL A 99 16.38 -50.60 -11.58
C VAL A 99 15.11 -49.87 -12.03
N LEU A 100 13.96 -50.57 -12.10
CA LEU A 100 12.69 -49.95 -12.44
C LEU A 100 12.19 -49.02 -11.33
N ILE A 101 12.36 -49.38 -10.06
CA ILE A 101 11.97 -48.55 -8.90
C ILE A 101 12.88 -47.31 -8.80
N THR A 102 14.19 -47.48 -8.90
CA THR A 102 15.14 -46.34 -8.90
C THR A 102 14.97 -45.44 -10.12
N GLY A 103 14.74 -46.02 -11.31
CA GLY A 103 14.41 -45.27 -12.52
C GLY A 103 13.08 -44.54 -12.41
N GLY A 104 12.06 -45.16 -11.83
CA GLY A 104 10.75 -44.57 -11.56
C GLY A 104 10.81 -43.42 -10.54
N ILE A 105 11.60 -43.58 -9.46
CA ILE A 105 11.84 -42.54 -8.46
C ILE A 105 12.64 -41.38 -9.08
N ALA A 106 13.70 -41.68 -9.83
CA ALA A 106 14.48 -40.65 -10.53
C ALA A 106 13.64 -39.92 -11.58
N PHE A 107 12.82 -40.63 -12.36
CA PHE A 107 11.88 -40.05 -13.30
C PHE A 107 10.81 -39.20 -12.59
N TYR A 108 10.24 -39.69 -11.47
CA TYR A 108 9.32 -38.91 -10.62
C TYR A 108 9.96 -37.62 -10.11
N PHE A 109 11.21 -37.68 -9.58
CA PHE A 109 11.92 -36.48 -9.12
C PHE A 109 12.34 -35.55 -10.26
N LEU A 110 12.67 -36.07 -11.43
CA LEU A 110 12.97 -35.24 -12.63
C LEU A 110 11.69 -34.61 -13.20
N TYR A 111 10.59 -35.35 -13.19
CA TYR A 111 9.31 -34.88 -13.71
C TYR A 111 8.55 -33.99 -12.71
N SER A 112 8.63 -34.27 -11.42
CA SER A 112 8.03 -33.45 -10.38
C SER A 112 8.74 -32.11 -10.17
N LYS A 113 9.97 -31.94 -10.68
CA LYS A 113 10.62 -30.63 -10.78
C LYS A 113 10.03 -29.73 -11.88
N GLN A 114 9.17 -30.24 -12.75
CA GLN A 114 8.23 -29.37 -13.46
C GLN A 114 7.21 -28.90 -12.42
N SER A 115 7.59 -27.86 -11.66
CA SER A 115 6.66 -27.09 -10.86
C SER A 115 5.46 -26.79 -11.72
N ILE A 116 4.32 -27.38 -11.37
CA ILE A 116 3.04 -26.89 -11.83
C ILE A 116 3.01 -25.46 -11.25
N ASN A 117 3.46 -24.50 -12.06
CA ASN A 117 3.12 -23.12 -11.87
C ASN A 117 1.60 -23.05 -12.12
N VAL A 118 0.83 -23.50 -11.14
CA VAL A 118 -0.55 -23.06 -11.00
C VAL A 118 -0.41 -21.58 -10.83
N LEU A 119 -0.70 -20.84 -11.89
CA LEU A 119 -0.85 -19.38 -11.87
C LEU A 119 -2.02 -19.08 -10.94
N TYR A 120 -1.79 -19.22 -9.62
CA TYR A 120 -2.60 -18.51 -8.66
C TYR A 120 -2.36 -17.04 -8.98
N ASN A 121 -3.37 -16.38 -9.51
CA ASN A 121 -3.37 -14.93 -9.57
C ASN A 121 -3.36 -14.45 -8.11
N THR A 122 -2.15 -14.19 -7.59
CA THR A 122 -1.93 -13.71 -6.22
C THR A 122 -2.13 -12.21 -6.12
N ASP A 123 -2.46 -11.55 -7.24
CA ASP A 123 -2.69 -10.13 -7.30
C ASP A 123 -3.95 -9.77 -6.50
N THR A 124 -3.76 -8.95 -5.50
CA THR A 124 -4.85 -8.31 -4.74
C THR A 124 -5.08 -6.92 -5.30
N GLU A 125 -6.29 -6.66 -5.74
CA GLU A 125 -6.73 -5.34 -6.21
C GLU A 125 -7.57 -4.65 -5.13
N ILE A 126 -7.20 -3.42 -4.80
CA ILE A 126 -7.90 -2.56 -3.86
C ILE A 126 -8.38 -1.31 -4.58
N VAL A 127 -9.69 -1.09 -4.52
CA VAL A 127 -10.32 0.11 -5.09
C VAL A 127 -10.75 1.03 -3.95
N CYS A 128 -10.36 2.29 -4.06
CA CYS A 128 -10.82 3.37 -3.21
C CYS A 128 -11.86 4.18 -3.97
N GLY A 129 -13.08 4.18 -3.46
CA GLY A 129 -14.21 4.87 -4.11
C GLY A 129 -14.19 6.38 -3.91
N LYS A 130 -15.28 7.01 -4.32
CA LYS A 130 -15.51 8.46 -4.18
C LYS A 130 -15.57 8.84 -2.70
N ARG A 131 -14.93 9.95 -2.32
CA ARG A 131 -14.90 10.47 -0.94
C ARG A 131 -14.40 9.48 0.11
N MET A 132 -13.66 8.46 -0.32
CA MET A 132 -13.10 7.44 0.58
C MET A 132 -11.58 7.51 0.53
N ARG A 133 -10.95 7.19 1.65
CA ARG A 133 -9.51 6.95 1.76
C ARG A 133 -9.30 5.64 2.46
N LYS A 134 -8.26 4.92 2.11
CA LYS A 134 -7.94 3.62 2.71
C LYS A 134 -6.47 3.59 3.12
N ASN A 135 -6.22 3.06 4.29
CA ASN A 135 -4.86 2.69 4.72
C ASN A 135 -4.70 1.17 4.60
N ILE A 136 -3.58 0.74 4.06
CA ILE A 136 -3.26 -0.66 3.77
C ILE A 136 -1.85 -0.92 4.25
N VAL A 137 -1.64 -2.01 4.97
CA VAL A 137 -0.30 -2.50 5.28
C VAL A 137 -0.04 -3.72 4.40
N LEU A 138 1.00 -3.64 3.58
CA LEU A 138 1.41 -4.71 2.68
C LEU A 138 2.17 -5.83 3.43
N PRO A 139 2.31 -7.03 2.84
CA PRO A 139 3.04 -8.13 3.45
C PRO A 139 4.48 -7.83 3.86
N ASP A 140 5.13 -6.87 3.19
CA ASP A 140 6.50 -6.42 3.48
C ASP A 140 6.59 -5.36 4.60
N GLY A 141 5.45 -4.98 5.20
CA GLY A 141 5.35 -3.93 6.21
C GLY A 141 5.28 -2.51 5.64
N THR A 142 5.22 -2.34 4.32
CA THR A 142 4.99 -1.05 3.68
C THR A 142 3.57 -0.55 3.97
N SER A 143 3.45 0.69 4.41
CA SER A 143 2.15 1.35 4.58
C SER A 143 1.79 2.16 3.34
N VAL A 144 0.56 1.99 2.86
CA VAL A 144 0.03 2.68 1.68
C VAL A 144 -1.30 3.34 2.03
N TRP A 145 -1.38 4.66 1.89
CA TRP A 145 -2.62 5.40 1.98
C TRP A 145 -3.12 5.69 0.58
N LEU A 146 -4.31 5.19 0.24
CA LEU A 146 -4.97 5.45 -1.04
C LEU A 146 -5.93 6.62 -0.90
N ASN A 147 -5.80 7.60 -1.78
CA ASN A 147 -6.74 8.71 -1.88
C ASN A 147 -8.00 8.30 -2.67
N THR A 148 -8.98 9.19 -2.72
CA THR A 148 -10.26 8.99 -3.41
C THR A 148 -10.06 8.61 -4.89
N ASN A 149 -10.95 7.78 -5.44
CA ASN A 149 -10.94 7.35 -6.84
C ASN A 149 -9.62 6.68 -7.29
N SER A 150 -8.91 6.02 -6.38
CA SER A 150 -7.65 5.34 -6.67
C SER A 150 -7.82 3.82 -6.68
N LYS A 151 -7.00 3.16 -7.50
CA LYS A 151 -6.92 1.71 -7.62
C LYS A 151 -5.47 1.28 -7.42
N PHE A 152 -5.28 0.29 -6.58
CA PHE A 152 -3.98 -0.23 -6.21
C PHE A 152 -3.95 -1.75 -6.33
N THR A 153 -2.92 -2.30 -6.96
CA THR A 153 -2.76 -3.74 -7.15
C THR A 153 -1.38 -4.16 -6.68
N TYR A 154 -1.32 -5.21 -5.89
CA TYR A 154 -0.07 -5.81 -5.42
C TYR A 154 -0.17 -7.34 -5.38
N ASP A 155 0.98 -8.01 -5.45
CA ASP A 155 1.09 -9.44 -5.34
C ASP A 155 1.29 -9.86 -3.88
N ASN A 156 0.42 -10.72 -3.33
CA ASN A 156 0.58 -11.26 -1.98
C ASN A 156 1.86 -12.09 -1.80
N ALA A 157 2.40 -12.64 -2.89
CA ALA A 157 3.65 -13.38 -2.89
C ALA A 157 4.90 -12.50 -3.11
N MET A 158 4.76 -11.17 -2.99
CA MET A 158 5.85 -10.22 -3.27
C MET A 158 7.12 -10.45 -2.45
N LEU A 159 7.01 -11.05 -1.25
CA LEU A 159 8.17 -11.37 -0.39
C LEU A 159 9.03 -12.51 -0.92
N SER A 160 8.50 -13.35 -1.82
CA SER A 160 9.24 -14.46 -2.44
C SER A 160 9.91 -14.07 -3.75
N LYS A 161 9.82 -12.80 -4.16
CA LYS A 161 10.35 -12.28 -5.43
C LYS A 161 11.57 -11.39 -5.20
N ASP A 162 12.42 -11.29 -6.22
CA ASP A 162 13.59 -10.39 -6.21
C ASP A 162 13.20 -8.91 -6.18
N ARG A 163 11.94 -8.60 -6.47
CA ARG A 163 11.40 -7.24 -6.54
C ARG A 163 9.99 -7.21 -5.95
N ARG A 164 9.66 -6.14 -5.26
CA ARG A 164 8.33 -5.85 -4.74
C ARG A 164 7.62 -4.91 -5.73
N GLU A 165 6.79 -5.47 -6.59
CA GLU A 165 6.14 -4.71 -7.67
C GLU A 165 4.66 -4.48 -7.38
N VAL A 166 4.20 -3.24 -7.59
CA VAL A 166 2.82 -2.82 -7.40
C VAL A 166 2.37 -1.91 -8.54
N LYS A 167 1.05 -1.78 -8.73
CA LYS A 167 0.47 -0.89 -9.73
C LYS A 167 -0.44 0.13 -9.05
N LEU A 168 -0.36 1.38 -9.49
CA LEU A 168 -1.18 2.48 -9.00
C LEU A 168 -1.87 3.20 -10.16
N TYR A 169 -3.17 3.41 -10.01
CA TYR A 169 -3.98 4.34 -10.79
C TYR A 169 -4.65 5.30 -9.79
N GLY A 170 -4.37 6.58 -9.87
CA GLY A 170 -4.86 7.58 -8.93
C GLY A 170 -3.77 8.14 -8.04
N GLU A 171 -4.09 8.41 -6.77
CA GLU A 171 -3.16 9.01 -5.82
C GLU A 171 -2.97 8.13 -4.59
N ALA A 172 -1.69 7.97 -4.21
CA ALA A 172 -1.33 7.25 -3.00
C ALA A 172 -0.07 7.84 -2.35
N PHE A 173 -0.06 7.81 -1.04
CA PHE A 173 1.13 8.02 -0.24
C PHE A 173 1.69 6.68 0.20
N PHE A 174 3.00 6.53 0.08
CA PHE A 174 3.74 5.33 0.43
C PHE A 174 4.73 5.64 1.55
N ASP A 175 4.74 4.85 2.60
CA ASP A 175 5.87 4.73 3.53
C ASP A 175 6.45 3.33 3.40
N VAL A 176 7.44 3.21 2.50
CA VAL A 176 7.97 1.93 2.07
C VAL A 176 8.94 1.38 3.09
N ALA A 177 8.72 0.11 3.49
CA ALA A 177 9.62 -0.64 4.36
C ALA A 177 11.02 -0.74 3.74
N LYS A 178 12.05 -0.47 4.56
CA LYS A 178 13.45 -0.43 4.10
C LYS A 178 13.96 -1.83 3.79
N ASP A 179 14.20 -2.10 2.52
CA ASP A 179 14.87 -3.30 2.02
C ASP A 179 15.72 -2.96 0.79
N LYS A 180 17.04 -3.02 0.96
CA LYS A 180 18.00 -2.74 -0.11
C LYS A 180 18.17 -3.89 -1.09
N LYS A 181 17.82 -5.12 -0.68
CA LYS A 181 17.99 -6.32 -1.52
C LYS A 181 16.83 -6.52 -2.47
N HIS A 182 15.61 -6.17 -2.04
CA HIS A 182 14.39 -6.32 -2.83
C HIS A 182 13.80 -4.92 -3.09
N PRO A 183 14.14 -4.24 -4.19
CA PRO A 183 13.60 -2.93 -4.53
C PRO A 183 12.08 -2.94 -4.60
N PHE A 184 11.45 -1.83 -4.17
CA PHE A 184 10.02 -1.61 -4.32
C PHE A 184 9.77 -0.77 -5.56
N ILE A 185 8.94 -1.27 -6.48
CA ILE A 185 8.69 -0.65 -7.78
C ILE A 185 7.19 -0.38 -7.93
N ILE A 186 6.84 0.88 -8.15
CA ILE A 186 5.47 1.30 -8.42
C ILE A 186 5.34 1.59 -9.90
N HIS A 187 4.43 0.90 -10.57
CA HIS A 187 4.07 1.15 -11.95
C HIS A 187 2.81 2.02 -12.02
N THR A 188 2.88 3.11 -12.75
CA THR A 188 1.74 3.92 -13.15
C THR A 188 1.59 3.90 -14.67
N GLU A 189 0.61 4.62 -15.21
CA GLU A 189 0.42 4.71 -16.66
C GLU A 189 1.63 5.36 -17.37
N LYS A 190 2.26 6.37 -16.74
CA LYS A 190 3.29 7.21 -17.39
C LYS A 190 4.70 7.00 -16.86
N ILE A 191 4.83 6.62 -15.59
CA ILE A 191 6.12 6.50 -14.89
C ILE A 191 6.23 5.19 -14.12
N ALA A 192 7.48 4.75 -13.96
CA ALA A 192 7.85 3.73 -13.00
C ALA A 192 8.76 4.34 -11.92
N VAL A 193 8.45 4.09 -10.65
CA VAL A 193 9.13 4.64 -9.48
C VAL A 193 9.75 3.51 -8.71
N LYS A 194 11.08 3.54 -8.51
CA LYS A 194 11.85 2.53 -7.78
C LYS A 194 12.47 3.13 -6.53
N VAL A 195 12.28 2.45 -5.40
CA VAL A 195 12.75 2.88 -4.07
C VAL A 195 13.26 1.72 -3.24
N LEU A 196 14.02 2.03 -2.15
CA LEU A 196 14.60 1.04 -1.24
C LEU A 196 14.16 1.23 0.22
N GLY A 197 13.27 2.20 0.49
CA GLY A 197 12.82 2.57 1.84
C GLY A 197 12.63 4.08 1.97
N THR A 198 11.49 4.57 1.52
CA THR A 198 11.25 5.96 1.13
C THR A 198 9.81 6.32 1.48
N ALA A 199 9.59 7.57 1.93
CA ALA A 199 8.26 8.12 2.13
C ALA A 199 7.96 9.19 1.06
N PHE A 200 6.88 9.02 0.28
CA PHE A 200 6.56 9.86 -0.88
C PHE A 200 5.09 9.75 -1.29
N ASN A 201 4.62 10.76 -2.01
CA ASN A 201 3.30 10.78 -2.66
C ASN A 201 3.43 10.61 -4.17
N ILE A 202 2.54 9.84 -4.78
CA ILE A 202 2.37 9.78 -6.24
C ILE A 202 0.92 10.16 -6.55
N LYS A 203 0.74 11.11 -7.49
CA LYS A 203 -0.55 11.50 -8.06
C LYS A 203 -0.51 11.23 -9.55
N ALA A 204 -1.18 10.16 -9.98
CA ALA A 204 -1.17 9.64 -11.35
C ALA A 204 -2.57 9.17 -11.74
N TYR A 205 -3.55 10.08 -11.73
CA TYR A 205 -4.89 9.76 -12.18
C TYR A 205 -4.93 9.62 -13.69
N PRO A 206 -5.61 8.59 -14.22
CA PRO A 206 -5.83 8.46 -15.65
C PRO A 206 -6.57 9.68 -16.19
N GLY A 207 -6.07 10.24 -17.28
CA GLY A 207 -6.65 11.43 -17.93
C GLY A 207 -6.25 12.77 -17.32
N ASP A 208 -5.53 12.80 -16.19
CA ASP A 208 -4.94 14.05 -15.71
C ASP A 208 -3.79 14.48 -16.61
N ALA A 209 -3.73 15.79 -16.91
CA ALA A 209 -2.67 16.38 -17.74
C ALA A 209 -1.28 16.22 -17.07
N VAL A 210 -1.23 16.18 -15.74
CA VAL A 210 0.01 16.17 -14.95
C VAL A 210 0.06 14.93 -14.06
N THR A 211 1.22 14.23 -14.11
CA THR A 211 1.58 13.19 -13.15
C THR A 211 2.65 13.75 -12.22
N GLU A 212 2.42 13.65 -10.90
CA GLU A 212 3.29 14.24 -9.88
C GLU A 212 3.85 13.15 -8.97
N THR A 213 5.12 13.33 -8.56
CA THR A 213 5.78 12.51 -7.54
C THR A 213 6.48 13.43 -6.56
N THR A 214 6.09 13.39 -5.29
CA THR A 214 6.58 14.28 -4.23
C THR A 214 7.34 13.48 -3.19
N LEU A 215 8.62 13.74 -3.01
CA LEU A 215 9.48 12.98 -2.11
C LEU A 215 9.63 13.68 -0.75
N ILE A 216 9.18 13.01 0.30
CA ILE A 216 9.28 13.50 1.69
C ILE A 216 10.59 13.04 2.34
N ARG A 217 10.95 11.75 2.22
CA ARG A 217 12.13 11.17 2.87
C ARG A 217 12.73 10.06 1.99
N GLY A 218 14.05 10.06 1.85
CA GLY A 218 14.80 9.01 1.15
C GLY A 218 15.29 9.44 -0.23
N LEU A 219 15.27 8.52 -1.19
CA LEU A 219 15.69 8.72 -2.57
C LEU A 219 14.77 7.92 -3.50
N ILE A 220 14.39 8.53 -4.62
CA ILE A 220 13.61 7.89 -5.68
C ILE A 220 14.46 7.81 -6.95
N GLU A 221 14.47 6.64 -7.61
CA GLU A 221 14.83 6.48 -9.00
C GLU A 221 13.52 6.38 -9.81
N LEU A 222 13.29 7.33 -10.70
CA LEU A 222 12.12 7.40 -11.55
C LEU A 222 12.52 7.22 -13.01
N SER A 223 11.69 6.52 -13.79
CA SER A 223 11.82 6.42 -15.25
C SER A 223 10.48 6.66 -15.92
N LEU A 224 10.50 7.21 -17.13
CA LEU A 224 9.32 7.34 -17.98
C LEU A 224 9.04 6.00 -18.67
N ASN A 225 7.77 5.62 -18.79
CA ASN A 225 7.41 4.41 -19.54
C ASN A 225 7.74 4.56 -21.05
N SER A 226 7.76 5.80 -21.57
CA SER A 226 8.17 6.13 -22.95
C SER A 226 9.68 6.07 -23.15
N ASP A 227 10.49 6.22 -22.09
CA ASP A 227 11.96 6.15 -22.12
C ASP A 227 12.50 5.49 -20.83
N PRO A 228 12.41 4.14 -20.73
CA PRO A 228 12.80 3.42 -19.51
C PRO A 228 14.29 3.46 -19.21
N GLN A 229 15.13 3.82 -20.18
CA GLN A 229 16.57 3.91 -20.00
C GLN A 229 16.99 5.19 -19.29
N ARG A 230 16.22 6.24 -19.45
CA ARG A 230 16.48 7.52 -18.78
C ARG A 230 16.06 7.43 -17.33
N LYS A 231 17.03 7.52 -16.42
CA LYS A 231 16.80 7.52 -14.96
C LYS A 231 16.88 8.92 -14.42
N ILE A 232 15.87 9.28 -13.63
CA ILE A 232 15.77 10.57 -12.94
C ILE A 232 15.84 10.28 -11.45
N LEU A 233 16.74 10.98 -10.76
CA LEU A 233 16.86 10.87 -9.30
C LEU A 233 16.15 12.04 -8.65
N LEU A 234 15.23 11.73 -7.74
CA LEU A 234 14.53 12.72 -6.92
C LEU A 234 15.04 12.63 -5.48
N ARG A 235 15.38 13.77 -4.89
CA ARG A 235 15.90 13.89 -3.53
C ARG A 235 14.78 14.32 -2.57
N ALA A 236 15.00 14.10 -1.29
CA ALA A 236 14.06 14.53 -0.26
C ALA A 236 13.74 16.03 -0.36
N LYS A 237 12.47 16.37 -0.24
CA LYS A 237 11.89 17.70 -0.43
C LYS A 237 11.88 18.20 -1.89
N GLU A 238 12.00 17.29 -2.86
CA GLU A 238 11.77 17.59 -4.27
C GLU A 238 10.46 17.00 -4.76
N LYS A 239 9.83 17.70 -5.71
CA LYS A 239 8.66 17.26 -6.45
C LYS A 239 8.98 17.24 -7.93
N LEU A 240 8.59 16.17 -8.62
CA LEU A 240 8.64 16.05 -10.07
C LEU A 240 7.22 16.15 -10.61
N ALA A 241 7.01 17.03 -11.59
CA ALA A 241 5.78 17.12 -12.38
C ALA A 241 6.07 16.76 -13.84
N LEU A 242 5.32 15.79 -14.38
CA LEU A 242 5.33 15.39 -15.78
C LEU A 242 4.04 15.88 -16.45
N ASN A 243 4.15 16.81 -17.40
CA ASN A 243 3.03 17.38 -18.13
C ASN A 243 2.87 16.75 -19.53
N GLU A 244 1.72 16.10 -19.79
CA GLU A 244 1.45 15.37 -21.02
C GLU A 244 1.00 16.29 -22.17
N SER A 245 0.38 17.43 -21.89
CA SER A 245 -0.07 18.36 -22.93
C SER A 245 1.10 18.86 -23.79
N VAL A 246 2.27 19.00 -23.17
CA VAL A 246 3.51 19.39 -23.86
C VAL A 246 4.06 18.24 -24.72
N LEU A 247 3.85 16.97 -24.32
CA LEU A 247 4.24 15.80 -25.11
C LEU A 247 3.51 15.72 -26.45
N ASN A 248 2.21 15.96 -26.43
CA ASN A 248 1.35 15.86 -27.62
C ASN A 248 1.55 17.00 -28.63
N GLU A 249 1.87 18.21 -28.18
CA GLU A 249 2.20 19.32 -29.07
C GLU A 249 3.53 19.11 -29.82
N HIS A 250 4.50 18.43 -29.22
CA HIS A 250 5.80 18.19 -29.83
C HIS A 250 5.81 17.03 -30.83
N ILE A 251 4.94 16.02 -30.64
CA ILE A 251 4.80 14.90 -31.60
C ILE A 251 4.23 15.38 -32.93
N ASN A 252 3.40 16.43 -32.90
CA ASN A 252 2.72 16.97 -34.11
C ASN A 252 3.53 18.06 -34.85
N LYS A 253 4.66 18.54 -34.29
CA LYS A 253 5.54 19.51 -34.97
C LYS A 253 6.87 18.85 -35.28
N SER A 254 7.12 18.66 -36.57
CA SER A 254 8.27 18.00 -37.19
C SER A 254 9.63 18.68 -36.94
N ALA A 255 9.95 19.03 -35.72
CA ALA A 255 11.29 19.39 -35.25
C ALA A 255 11.29 19.40 -33.73
N ALA A 256 11.57 18.26 -33.12
CA ALA A 256 11.52 18.09 -31.68
C ALA A 256 12.66 18.86 -30.99
N PRO A 257 12.36 19.84 -30.11
CA PRO A 257 13.31 20.19 -29.06
C PRO A 257 13.39 19.02 -28.06
N PRO A 258 14.54 18.84 -27.39
CA PRO A 258 14.76 17.70 -26.52
C PRO A 258 13.74 17.65 -25.37
N ILE A 259 13.37 16.45 -24.99
CA ILE A 259 12.45 16.04 -23.91
C ILE A 259 12.62 16.80 -22.57
N HIS A 260 13.67 17.61 -22.43
CA HIS A 260 14.03 18.34 -21.23
C HIS A 260 12.96 19.34 -20.72
N ASN A 261 12.13 19.90 -21.59
CA ASN A 261 11.15 20.93 -21.22
C ASN A 261 9.81 20.36 -20.70
N GLN A 262 9.70 19.03 -20.57
CA GLN A 262 8.47 18.33 -20.17
C GLN A 262 8.48 17.87 -18.72
N LEU A 263 9.66 17.87 -18.09
CA LEU A 263 9.85 17.47 -16.71
C LEU A 263 10.26 18.67 -15.89
N ILE A 264 9.48 18.97 -14.87
CA ILE A 264 9.78 20.03 -13.91
C ILE A 264 10.14 19.36 -12.60
N ILE A 265 11.32 19.68 -12.07
CA ILE A 265 11.72 19.31 -10.71
C ILE A 265 11.83 20.58 -9.92
N GLU A 266 11.11 20.66 -8.82
CA GLU A 266 11.07 21.82 -7.94
C GLU A 266 11.18 21.37 -6.48
N ASN A 267 11.62 22.30 -5.61
CA ASN A 267 11.61 22.05 -4.18
C ASN A 267 10.19 22.20 -3.64
N ILE A 268 9.83 21.32 -2.70
CA ILE A 268 8.59 21.44 -1.95
C ILE A 268 8.72 22.64 -1.02
N GLU A 269 7.84 23.63 -1.18
CA GLU A 269 7.73 24.75 -0.27
C GLU A 269 6.53 24.52 0.66
N PRO A 270 6.74 24.50 1.99
CA PRO A 270 5.62 24.47 2.92
C PRO A 270 4.71 25.69 2.71
N VAL A 271 3.41 25.47 2.84
CA VAL A 271 2.41 26.55 2.85
C VAL A 271 2.17 26.93 4.30
N GLU A 272 2.58 28.12 4.69
CA GLU A 272 2.33 28.65 6.03
C GLU A 272 0.92 29.25 6.10
N ILE A 273 0.05 28.67 6.96
CA ILE A 273 -1.29 29.17 7.24
C ILE A 273 -1.50 29.17 8.75
N SER A 274 -1.83 30.31 9.33
CA SER A 274 -2.08 30.46 10.78
C SER A 274 -0.91 29.97 11.64
N ASN A 275 0.34 30.30 11.25
CA ASN A 275 1.60 29.93 11.92
C ASN A 275 1.85 28.40 11.96
N LYS A 276 1.31 27.66 10.99
CA LYS A 276 1.55 26.23 10.79
C LYS A 276 1.98 25.98 9.35
N ASP A 277 2.97 25.12 9.19
CA ASP A 277 3.47 24.67 7.90
C ASP A 277 2.73 23.43 7.43
N TYR A 278 2.26 23.46 6.20
CA TYR A 278 1.61 22.34 5.53
C TYR A 278 2.32 22.00 4.23
N ILE A 279 2.50 20.71 3.97
CA ILE A 279 2.94 20.23 2.65
C ILE A 279 1.67 19.92 1.87
N GLU A 280 1.41 20.70 0.82
CA GLU A 280 0.18 20.62 0.02
C GLU A 280 -0.09 19.18 -0.45
N GLU A 281 0.92 18.53 -1.03
CA GLU A 281 0.81 17.22 -1.67
C GLU A 281 0.51 16.07 -0.70
N THR A 282 0.72 16.27 0.60
CA THR A 282 0.46 15.25 1.64
C THR A 282 -0.57 15.68 2.67
N SER A 283 -1.11 16.90 2.57
CA SER A 283 -2.11 17.43 3.50
C SER A 283 -3.39 16.59 3.55
N TRP A 284 -3.72 15.92 2.45
CA TRP A 284 -4.88 15.05 2.35
C TRP A 284 -4.83 13.85 3.31
N LEU A 285 -3.64 13.42 3.76
CA LEU A 285 -3.48 12.40 4.81
C LEU A 285 -4.12 12.82 6.12
N GLN A 286 -4.14 14.14 6.39
CA GLN A 286 -4.76 14.76 7.57
C GLN A 286 -6.18 15.28 7.28
N ASN A 287 -6.82 14.82 6.19
CA ASN A 287 -8.12 15.29 5.74
C ASN A 287 -8.17 16.81 5.46
N LYS A 288 -7.09 17.38 4.91
CA LYS A 288 -6.98 18.79 4.57
C LYS A 288 -6.70 18.95 3.08
N LEU A 289 -7.41 19.85 2.42
CA LEU A 289 -7.07 20.33 1.08
C LEU A 289 -6.39 21.69 1.25
N VAL A 290 -5.07 21.70 1.10
CA VAL A 290 -4.26 22.91 1.16
C VAL A 290 -3.99 23.38 -0.27
N PHE A 291 -4.03 24.70 -0.49
CA PHE A 291 -3.72 25.32 -1.77
C PHE A 291 -3.08 26.69 -1.54
N LYS A 292 -2.11 27.05 -2.40
CA LYS A 292 -1.33 28.29 -2.28
C LYS A 292 -1.29 29.02 -3.61
N ASP A 293 -1.87 30.23 -3.62
CA ASP A 293 -1.84 31.12 -4.78
C ASP A 293 -2.26 30.43 -6.09
N GLU A 294 -3.36 29.65 -6.03
CA GLU A 294 -3.93 28.96 -7.18
C GLU A 294 -5.10 29.75 -7.78
N SER A 295 -5.14 29.82 -9.10
CA SER A 295 -6.34 30.33 -9.80
C SER A 295 -7.53 29.42 -9.57
N PHE A 296 -8.74 29.93 -9.68
CA PHE A 296 -9.94 29.10 -9.55
C PHE A 296 -9.95 27.97 -10.59
N GLU A 297 -9.43 28.24 -11.80
CA GLU A 297 -9.30 27.24 -12.85
C GLU A 297 -8.33 26.10 -12.46
N GLU A 298 -7.19 26.42 -11.83
CA GLU A 298 -6.24 25.44 -11.30
C GLU A 298 -6.79 24.69 -10.08
N LEU A 299 -7.56 25.37 -9.23
CA LEU A 299 -8.13 24.78 -8.01
C LEU A 299 -9.37 23.91 -8.29
N ALA A 300 -10.13 24.19 -9.35
CA ALA A 300 -11.36 23.48 -9.67
C ALA A 300 -11.16 21.94 -9.78
N PRO A 301 -10.16 21.39 -10.48
CA PRO A 301 -9.92 19.94 -10.51
C PRO A 301 -9.64 19.32 -9.13
N LYS A 302 -9.02 20.08 -8.20
CA LYS A 302 -8.78 19.62 -6.83
C LYS A 302 -10.08 19.57 -6.05
N LEU A 303 -10.93 20.61 -6.18
CA LEU A 303 -12.27 20.66 -5.57
C LEU A 303 -13.21 19.58 -6.14
N GLU A 304 -13.14 19.31 -7.44
CA GLU A 304 -13.91 18.23 -8.10
C GLU A 304 -13.61 16.87 -7.45
N LYS A 305 -12.33 16.55 -7.27
CA LYS A 305 -11.90 15.30 -6.61
C LYS A 305 -12.25 15.28 -5.13
N TRP A 306 -12.07 16.40 -4.43
CA TRP A 306 -12.32 16.51 -2.99
C TRP A 306 -13.80 16.35 -2.64
N TYR A 307 -14.68 17.07 -3.36
CA TYR A 307 -16.12 17.05 -3.13
C TYR A 307 -16.89 16.07 -4.03
N ASN A 308 -16.23 15.42 -4.97
CA ASN A 308 -16.86 14.57 -6.01
C ASN A 308 -17.97 15.31 -6.76
N VAL A 309 -17.62 16.41 -7.38
CA VAL A 309 -18.49 17.27 -8.19
C VAL A 309 -17.83 17.57 -9.52
N THR A 310 -18.53 18.24 -10.43
CA THR A 310 -17.97 18.78 -11.68
C THR A 310 -18.12 20.29 -11.71
N PHE A 311 -17.05 21.02 -11.99
CA PHE A 311 -17.07 22.48 -12.13
C PHE A 311 -17.26 22.92 -13.58
N LYS A 312 -18.09 23.94 -13.79
CA LYS A 312 -18.23 24.68 -15.04
C LYS A 312 -18.01 26.17 -14.75
N ILE A 313 -16.87 26.70 -15.14
CA ILE A 313 -16.52 28.10 -14.92
C ILE A 313 -16.86 28.89 -16.16
N ASN A 314 -18.00 29.58 -16.14
CA ASN A 314 -18.46 30.41 -17.25
C ASN A 314 -17.87 31.82 -17.18
N ASN A 315 -17.50 32.30 -15.99
CA ASN A 315 -16.99 33.63 -15.76
C ASN A 315 -15.44 33.63 -15.88
N LYS A 316 -14.93 34.17 -16.98
CA LYS A 316 -13.48 34.25 -17.23
C LYS A 316 -12.71 35.06 -16.18
N THR A 317 -13.34 36.08 -15.58
CA THR A 317 -12.70 36.87 -14.52
C THR A 317 -12.59 36.03 -13.24
N ALA A 318 -13.65 35.30 -12.88
CA ALA A 318 -13.63 34.40 -11.74
C ALA A 318 -12.64 33.23 -11.92
N ALA A 319 -12.46 32.71 -13.13
CA ALA A 319 -11.48 31.69 -13.44
C ALA A 319 -10.06 32.08 -13.01
N GLY A 320 -9.70 33.35 -13.17
CA GLY A 320 -8.40 33.90 -12.78
C GLY A 320 -8.27 34.35 -11.32
N TYR A 321 -9.32 34.25 -10.50
CA TYR A 321 -9.20 34.59 -9.07
C TYR A 321 -8.29 33.64 -8.34
N ARG A 322 -7.32 34.17 -7.63
CA ARG A 322 -6.32 33.35 -6.91
C ARG A 322 -6.70 33.21 -5.44
N PHE A 323 -6.52 32.01 -4.93
CA PHE A 323 -6.87 31.63 -3.56
C PHE A 323 -5.70 30.95 -2.86
N THR A 324 -5.61 31.21 -1.55
CA THR A 324 -4.71 30.49 -0.62
C THR A 324 -5.53 30.11 0.60
N GLY A 325 -5.47 28.85 1.03
CA GLY A 325 -6.25 28.41 2.17
C GLY A 325 -6.16 26.92 2.45
N ILE A 326 -6.97 26.51 3.43
CA ILE A 326 -7.17 25.12 3.82
C ILE A 326 -8.67 24.86 3.88
N LEU A 327 -9.10 23.75 3.29
CA LEU A 327 -10.44 23.18 3.50
C LEU A 327 -10.27 21.87 4.27
N GLU A 328 -10.98 21.69 5.35
CA GLU A 328 -10.85 20.52 6.24
C GLU A 328 -12.20 19.82 6.43
N ASN A 329 -13.15 20.49 7.04
CA ASN A 329 -14.48 19.94 7.38
C ASN A 329 -15.63 20.68 6.69
N GLU A 330 -15.33 21.70 5.91
CA GLU A 330 -16.31 22.51 5.22
C GLU A 330 -17.04 21.69 4.16
N THR A 331 -18.34 21.82 4.11
CA THR A 331 -19.13 21.34 2.97
C THR A 331 -18.84 22.21 1.75
N LEU A 332 -19.06 21.69 0.54
CA LEU A 332 -18.85 22.45 -0.68
C LEU A 332 -19.56 23.81 -0.72
N PRO A 333 -20.86 23.94 -0.27
CA PRO A 333 -21.49 25.25 -0.22
C PRO A 333 -20.80 26.21 0.75
N GLN A 334 -20.30 25.72 1.90
CA GLN A 334 -19.56 26.54 2.87
C GLN A 334 -18.23 27.03 2.28
N ALA A 335 -17.42 26.10 1.71
CA ALA A 335 -16.18 26.44 1.05
C ALA A 335 -16.36 27.49 -0.04
N LEU A 336 -17.35 27.31 -0.92
CA LEU A 336 -17.63 28.29 -1.99
C LEU A 336 -18.13 29.63 -1.42
N THR A 337 -18.88 29.65 -0.32
CA THR A 337 -19.32 30.88 0.34
C THR A 337 -18.13 31.63 0.96
N GLU A 338 -17.21 30.94 1.58
CA GLU A 338 -15.98 31.52 2.13
C GLU A 338 -15.10 32.11 1.02
N MET A 339 -14.95 31.39 -0.10
CA MET A 339 -14.25 31.89 -1.27
C MET A 339 -14.91 33.15 -1.86
N GLN A 340 -16.25 33.25 -1.84
CA GLN A 340 -17.00 34.43 -2.28
C GLN A 340 -16.73 35.67 -1.40
N ILE A 341 -16.42 35.48 -0.11
CA ILE A 341 -16.07 36.59 0.79
C ILE A 341 -14.74 37.20 0.36
N ILE A 342 -13.80 36.35 -0.13
CA ILE A 342 -12.46 36.80 -0.55
C ILE A 342 -12.53 37.46 -1.94
N ARG A 343 -13.27 36.85 -2.89
CA ARG A 343 -13.42 37.31 -4.26
C ARG A 343 -14.88 37.12 -4.72
N PRO A 344 -15.58 38.16 -5.20
CA PRO A 344 -16.99 38.05 -5.52
C PRO A 344 -17.22 37.26 -6.82
N PHE A 345 -17.99 36.18 -6.74
CA PHE A 345 -18.53 35.43 -7.87
C PHE A 345 -19.90 34.87 -7.49
N LYS A 346 -20.64 34.35 -8.47
CA LYS A 346 -21.91 33.66 -8.23
C LYS A 346 -21.73 32.18 -8.52
N PHE A 347 -22.34 31.31 -7.70
CA PHE A 347 -22.34 29.88 -7.99
C PHE A 347 -23.74 29.27 -7.89
N LYS A 348 -23.92 28.16 -8.57
CA LYS A 348 -25.12 27.33 -8.50
C LYS A 348 -24.70 25.86 -8.48
N ILE A 349 -25.22 25.11 -7.50
CA ILE A 349 -25.02 23.66 -7.41
C ILE A 349 -26.31 23.00 -7.87
N THR A 350 -26.22 22.07 -8.83
CA THR A 350 -27.36 21.30 -9.34
C THR A 350 -27.48 19.95 -8.66
N ALA A 351 -28.65 19.30 -8.79
CA ALA A 351 -28.87 17.95 -8.22
C ALA A 351 -27.93 16.86 -8.78
N ASN A 352 -27.28 17.12 -9.93
CA ASN A 352 -26.32 16.18 -10.54
C ASN A 352 -24.87 16.48 -10.16
N ASP A 353 -24.63 17.11 -9.00
CA ASP A 353 -23.30 17.46 -8.51
C ASP A 353 -22.49 18.34 -9.49
N VAL A 354 -23.16 19.15 -10.32
CA VAL A 354 -22.52 20.14 -11.19
C VAL A 354 -22.55 21.50 -10.54
N VAL A 355 -21.38 22.10 -10.36
CA VAL A 355 -21.17 23.45 -9.84
C VAL A 355 -20.92 24.40 -11.03
N THR A 356 -21.75 25.41 -11.17
CA THR A 356 -21.57 26.44 -12.20
C THR A 356 -21.13 27.75 -11.54
N ILE A 357 -20.04 28.32 -12.00
CA ILE A 357 -19.50 29.61 -11.56
C ILE A 357 -19.82 30.66 -12.63
N ASN A 358 -20.55 31.72 -12.23
CA ASN A 358 -21.05 32.80 -13.12
C ASN A 358 -20.51 34.17 -12.67
#